data_d3f849267ddf329b1d1eccd7ec840035
#
_entry.id   d3f849267ddf329b1d1eccd7ec840035
#
_cell.length_a   1.000
_cell.length_b   1.000
_cell.length_c   1.000
_cell.angle_alpha   90.00
_cell.angle_beta   90.00
_cell.angle_gamma   90.00
#
_symmetry.space_group_name_H-M   'P 1'
#
loop_
_entity.id
_entity.type
_entity.pdbx_description
1 polymer ?
#
loop_
_entity_poly.entity_id
_entity_poly.type
_entity_poly.pdbx_seq_one_letter_code
_entity_poly.pdbx_strand_id
1 'polypeptide(L)'
;DFSQIICCALNKRGVEWSSLGDEVCTQTLSKERHLIISDTSKDCDVNSDKFETYLRLHKITKVVVLVANSETFDIKVKRNGAIKYFHMPVDLSELSHAKSFYLNLFLEQFLVKHVNLPCDDPETADLVALLCKLAGSNASVLINGPTGTGKEVVAKLLHAKSARKDEAFIAVNCAAIPENMLESMLFGHEKGAFTGALQSNVGLFRAAHSGTILLDEISEMPLTLQSKLLRVLQEKVVTPVGSTKEIAIDIRVLATTNRNMLQEIQANNFREDLFYRLNVFPVSTCALKSRPLDIPAIAAHLLTRNVSENGTPKILSTEALNKLVQHEWPGNVRELDNVIQRAEILSCANEIGHTDIVFDNDLTFRPRNTFEALNSKLDVKVG
;
A
#
# COMPACT_ATOMS: atom_id res chain seq x y z
N ASP A 1 -14.39 -12.12 -21.75
CA ASP A 1 -13.25 -11.69 -22.55
C ASP A 1 -12.07 -11.40 -21.62
N PHE A 2 -10.93 -12.02 -21.91
CA PHE A 2 -9.69 -11.89 -21.09
C PHE A 2 -9.29 -10.40 -20.92
N SER A 3 -9.23 -9.67 -22.04
CA SER A 3 -8.84 -8.25 -22.03
C SER A 3 -9.72 -7.42 -21.11
N GLN A 4 -11.02 -7.66 -21.09
CA GLN A 4 -11.96 -6.95 -20.22
C GLN A 4 -11.70 -7.22 -18.74
N ILE A 5 -11.39 -8.48 -18.37
CA ILE A 5 -11.06 -8.86 -16.99
C ILE A 5 -9.81 -8.10 -16.51
N ILE A 6 -8.75 -8.13 -17.31
CA ILE A 6 -7.48 -7.45 -16.97
C ILE A 6 -7.68 -5.92 -16.94
N CYS A 7 -8.34 -5.35 -17.94
CA CYS A 7 -8.62 -3.91 -17.99
C CYS A 7 -9.45 -3.45 -16.79
N CYS A 8 -10.47 -4.21 -16.40
CA CYS A 8 -11.27 -3.92 -15.21
C CYS A 8 -10.41 -3.92 -13.94
N ALA A 9 -9.55 -4.93 -13.77
CA ALA A 9 -8.67 -5.03 -12.61
C ALA A 9 -7.61 -3.91 -12.57
N LEU A 10 -7.05 -3.50 -13.70
CA LEU A 10 -6.13 -2.37 -13.80
C LEU A 10 -6.81 -1.03 -13.50
N ASN A 11 -8.03 -0.82 -14.02
CA ASN A 11 -8.82 0.38 -13.76
C ASN A 11 -9.13 0.54 -12.27
N LYS A 12 -9.53 -0.52 -11.58
CA LYS A 12 -9.77 -0.51 -10.13
C LYS A 12 -8.56 -0.02 -9.35
N ARG A 13 -7.36 -0.30 -9.82
CA ARG A 13 -6.09 0.13 -9.20
C ARG A 13 -5.54 1.47 -9.71
N GLY A 14 -6.28 2.15 -10.58
CA GLY A 14 -5.85 3.42 -11.19
C GLY A 14 -4.57 3.29 -12.03
N VAL A 15 -4.34 2.12 -12.65
CA VAL A 15 -3.19 1.88 -13.52
C VAL A 15 -3.56 2.22 -14.95
N GLU A 16 -2.76 3.05 -15.60
CA GLU A 16 -2.94 3.40 -17.02
C GLU A 16 -2.61 2.21 -17.93
N TRP A 17 -3.44 1.97 -18.92
CA TRP A 17 -3.26 0.90 -19.90
C TRP A 17 -3.73 1.36 -21.30
N SER A 18 -3.30 0.62 -22.31
CA SER A 18 -3.77 0.77 -23.69
C SER A 18 -4.00 -0.59 -24.31
N SER A 19 -4.95 -0.72 -25.22
CA SER A 19 -5.13 -1.95 -25.98
C SER A 19 -4.14 -1.99 -27.16
N LEU A 20 -3.64 -3.18 -27.41
CA LEU A 20 -2.77 -3.47 -28.56
C LEU A 20 -3.36 -4.70 -29.27
N GLY A 21 -4.36 -4.50 -30.14
CA GLY A 21 -5.22 -5.57 -30.62
C GLY A 21 -6.08 -6.14 -29.48
N ASP A 22 -6.08 -7.45 -29.31
CA ASP A 22 -6.77 -8.15 -28.20
C ASP A 22 -5.95 -8.19 -26.89
N GLU A 23 -4.78 -7.55 -26.87
CA GLU A 23 -3.84 -7.60 -25.76
C GLU A 23 -3.86 -6.32 -24.94
N VAL A 24 -3.39 -6.39 -23.71
CA VAL A 24 -3.34 -5.26 -22.78
C VAL A 24 -1.89 -4.86 -22.54
N CYS A 25 -1.57 -3.61 -22.81
CA CYS A 25 -0.28 -3.01 -22.55
C CYS A 25 -0.36 -2.03 -21.39
N THR A 26 0.52 -2.15 -20.40
CA THR A 26 0.67 -1.21 -19.30
C THR A 26 2.02 -0.52 -19.37
N GLN A 27 2.09 0.70 -18.85
CA GLN A 27 3.35 1.44 -18.75
C GLN A 27 3.66 1.69 -17.26
N THR A 28 4.87 1.31 -16.82
CA THR A 28 5.33 1.58 -15.46
C THR A 28 5.76 3.03 -15.26
N LEU A 29 5.92 3.47 -14.01
CA LEU A 29 6.47 4.79 -13.67
C LEU A 29 7.89 5.01 -14.24
N SER A 30 8.67 3.94 -14.40
CA SER A 30 9.99 3.96 -15.06
C SER A 30 9.93 4.01 -16.57
N LYS A 31 8.76 4.20 -17.18
CA LYS A 31 8.49 4.16 -18.63
C LYS A 31 8.76 2.80 -19.30
N GLU A 32 8.93 1.72 -18.52
CA GLU A 32 8.95 0.37 -19.06
C GLU A 32 7.54 -0.02 -19.53
N ARG A 33 7.43 -0.66 -20.68
CA ARG A 33 6.17 -1.18 -21.22
C ARG A 33 6.08 -2.67 -20.99
N HIS A 34 4.97 -3.08 -20.40
CA HIS A 34 4.65 -4.48 -20.12
C HIS A 34 3.47 -4.91 -20.99
N LEU A 35 3.59 -6.06 -21.65
CA LEU A 35 2.52 -6.68 -22.40
C LEU A 35 1.92 -7.83 -21.61
N ILE A 36 0.61 -7.86 -21.51
CA ILE A 36 -0.15 -8.93 -20.87
C ILE A 36 -0.89 -9.67 -21.97
N ILE A 37 -0.66 -10.97 -22.08
CA ILE A 37 -1.29 -11.84 -23.08
C ILE A 37 -1.91 -13.06 -22.41
N SER A 38 -2.97 -13.59 -23.02
CA SER A 38 -3.55 -14.87 -22.65
C SER A 38 -2.86 -16.00 -23.42
N ASP A 39 -2.71 -17.17 -22.79
CA ASP A 39 -2.24 -18.39 -23.43
C ASP A 39 -3.16 -18.84 -24.57
N THR A 40 -4.44 -18.45 -24.52
CA THR A 40 -5.44 -18.80 -25.55
C THR A 40 -5.42 -17.85 -26.76
N SER A 41 -4.61 -16.79 -26.76
CA SER A 41 -4.52 -15.88 -27.91
C SER A 41 -3.84 -16.59 -29.08
N LYS A 42 -4.63 -16.80 -30.14
CA LYS A 42 -4.23 -17.61 -31.33
C LYS A 42 -3.07 -17.06 -32.13
N ASP A 43 -2.66 -15.81 -31.91
CA ASP A 43 -1.68 -15.09 -32.73
C ASP A 43 -0.31 -14.91 -32.05
N CYS A 44 -0.13 -15.36 -30.81
CA CYS A 44 1.11 -15.16 -30.07
C CYS A 44 1.90 -16.48 -29.88
N ASP A 45 2.55 -16.94 -30.93
CA ASP A 45 3.72 -17.80 -30.71
C ASP A 45 4.87 -16.91 -30.17
N VAL A 46 4.95 -16.90 -28.83
CA VAL A 46 5.94 -16.12 -28.03
C VAL A 46 7.40 -16.45 -28.45
N ASN A 47 7.61 -17.56 -29.18
CA ASN A 47 8.92 -17.99 -29.65
C ASN A 47 9.19 -17.60 -31.11
N SER A 48 8.27 -16.96 -31.81
CA SER A 48 8.45 -16.58 -33.22
C SER A 48 9.29 -15.31 -33.39
N ASP A 49 10.05 -15.23 -34.49
CA ASP A 49 10.78 -13.99 -34.87
C ASP A 49 9.85 -12.81 -35.11
N LYS A 50 8.60 -13.08 -35.50
CA LYS A 50 7.56 -12.06 -35.67
C LYS A 50 7.20 -11.43 -34.33
N PHE A 51 7.11 -12.22 -33.27
CA PHE A 51 6.82 -11.69 -31.92
C PHE A 51 7.97 -10.84 -31.38
N GLU A 52 9.23 -11.23 -31.63
CA GLU A 52 10.38 -10.36 -31.28
C GLU A 52 10.37 -9.01 -32.02
N THR A 53 10.04 -9.04 -33.30
CA THR A 53 9.92 -7.82 -34.12
C THR A 53 8.81 -6.93 -33.57
N TYR A 54 7.68 -7.52 -33.17
CA TYR A 54 6.55 -6.84 -32.55
C TYR A 54 6.94 -6.18 -31.23
N LEU A 55 7.64 -6.90 -30.33
CA LEU A 55 8.09 -6.36 -29.05
C LEU A 55 9.02 -5.15 -29.25
N ARG A 56 9.95 -5.23 -30.20
CA ARG A 56 10.87 -4.13 -30.51
C ARG A 56 10.13 -2.91 -31.10
N LEU A 57 9.18 -3.12 -32.00
CA LEU A 57 8.40 -2.06 -32.64
C LEU A 57 7.61 -1.25 -31.58
N HIS A 58 7.01 -1.94 -30.63
CA HIS A 58 6.20 -1.34 -29.55
C HIS A 58 7.00 -0.97 -28.29
N LYS A 59 8.34 -1.16 -28.30
CA LYS A 59 9.23 -0.89 -27.17
C LYS A 59 8.80 -1.62 -25.89
N ILE A 60 8.33 -2.86 -26.03
CA ILE A 60 7.89 -3.70 -24.91
C ILE A 60 9.13 -4.33 -24.29
N THR A 61 9.30 -4.17 -22.97
CA THR A 61 10.46 -4.64 -22.22
C THR A 61 10.20 -5.93 -21.49
N LYS A 62 8.95 -6.18 -21.08
CA LYS A 62 8.54 -7.38 -20.33
C LYS A 62 7.22 -7.91 -20.88
N VAL A 63 7.09 -9.22 -20.92
CA VAL A 63 5.86 -9.92 -21.33
C VAL A 63 5.44 -10.83 -20.21
N VAL A 64 4.16 -10.83 -19.88
CA VAL A 64 3.59 -11.80 -18.95
C VAL A 64 2.45 -12.54 -19.63
N VAL A 65 2.59 -13.84 -19.70
CA VAL A 65 1.60 -14.77 -20.25
C VAL A 65 0.79 -15.34 -19.12
N LEU A 66 -0.51 -15.12 -19.14
CA LEU A 66 -1.42 -15.71 -18.17
C LEU A 66 -1.98 -17.03 -18.71
N VAL A 67 -1.78 -18.10 -17.94
CA VAL A 67 -2.26 -19.45 -18.22
C VAL A 67 -3.29 -19.81 -17.16
N ALA A 68 -4.57 -19.69 -17.50
CA ALA A 68 -5.68 -20.05 -16.60
C ALA A 68 -5.94 -21.58 -16.64
N ASN A 69 -6.73 -22.08 -15.70
CA ASN A 69 -7.12 -23.49 -15.59
C ASN A 69 -5.94 -24.48 -15.56
N SER A 70 -4.81 -24.06 -14.98
CA SER A 70 -3.65 -24.93 -14.77
C SER A 70 -3.91 -25.89 -13.60
N GLU A 71 -3.24 -27.05 -13.59
CA GLU A 71 -3.37 -27.98 -12.45
C GLU A 71 -2.81 -27.41 -11.15
N THR A 72 -1.74 -26.63 -11.25
CA THR A 72 -1.06 -26.03 -10.09
C THR A 72 -0.64 -24.59 -10.37
N PHE A 73 -0.44 -23.83 -9.30
CA PHE A 73 0.18 -22.52 -9.37
C PHE A 73 1.67 -22.64 -9.63
N ASP A 74 2.17 -21.94 -10.67
CA ASP A 74 3.60 -21.86 -10.97
C ASP A 74 3.94 -20.58 -11.73
N ILE A 75 5.15 -20.08 -11.56
CA ILE A 75 5.70 -18.95 -12.32
C ILE A 75 6.95 -19.40 -13.06
N LYS A 76 6.85 -19.54 -14.38
CA LYS A 76 7.98 -19.91 -15.23
C LYS A 76 8.59 -18.67 -15.87
N VAL A 77 9.89 -18.50 -15.70
CA VAL A 77 10.64 -17.38 -16.23
C VAL A 77 11.46 -17.83 -17.44
N LYS A 78 11.33 -17.11 -18.55
CA LYS A 78 12.13 -17.34 -19.77
C LYS A 78 12.86 -16.07 -20.20
N ARG A 79 13.87 -16.21 -21.06
CA ARG A 79 14.65 -15.11 -21.66
C ARG A 79 15.19 -14.11 -20.61
N ASN A 80 15.87 -14.63 -19.58
CA ASN A 80 16.47 -13.83 -18.51
C ASN A 80 15.49 -12.86 -17.83
N GLY A 81 14.25 -13.26 -17.64
CA GLY A 81 13.23 -12.47 -16.95
C GLY A 81 12.35 -11.60 -17.86
N ALA A 82 12.63 -11.55 -19.16
CA ALA A 82 11.83 -10.77 -20.11
C ALA A 82 10.43 -11.35 -20.36
N ILE A 83 10.26 -12.67 -20.19
CA ILE A 83 8.98 -13.36 -20.38
C ILE A 83 8.68 -14.19 -19.13
N LYS A 84 7.53 -13.95 -18.50
CA LYS A 84 7.02 -14.72 -17.36
C LYS A 84 5.72 -15.41 -17.75
N TYR A 85 5.61 -16.70 -17.48
CA TYR A 85 4.37 -17.46 -17.58
C TYR A 85 3.79 -17.61 -16.19
N PHE A 86 2.56 -17.18 -16.03
CA PHE A 86 1.84 -17.20 -14.76
C PHE A 86 0.72 -18.24 -14.84
N HIS A 87 0.95 -19.42 -14.30
CA HIS A 87 0.01 -20.53 -14.27
C HIS A 87 -0.92 -20.38 -13.06
N MET A 88 -2.22 -20.36 -13.27
CA MET A 88 -3.23 -20.20 -12.22
C MET A 88 -4.21 -21.36 -12.23
N PRO A 89 -4.47 -22.01 -11.07
CA PRO A 89 -5.43 -23.11 -10.96
C PRO A 89 -6.86 -22.60 -10.75
N VAL A 90 -7.29 -21.62 -11.55
CA VAL A 90 -8.62 -20.99 -11.45
C VAL A 90 -9.20 -20.71 -12.83
N ASP A 91 -10.52 -20.80 -12.92
CA ASP A 91 -11.27 -20.34 -14.07
C ASP A 91 -11.57 -18.83 -13.94
N LEU A 92 -11.14 -18.06 -14.92
CA LEU A 92 -11.39 -16.61 -14.93
C LEU A 92 -12.82 -16.23 -15.24
N SER A 93 -13.66 -17.16 -15.70
CA SER A 93 -15.10 -16.92 -15.94
C SER A 93 -15.93 -16.95 -14.66
N GLU A 94 -15.45 -17.66 -13.62
CA GLU A 94 -16.18 -17.80 -12.36
C GLU A 94 -15.91 -16.63 -11.41
N LEU A 95 -16.92 -16.26 -10.61
CA LEU A 95 -16.77 -15.28 -9.53
C LEU A 95 -16.40 -16.01 -8.24
N SER A 96 -15.13 -15.91 -7.82
CA SER A 96 -14.65 -16.53 -6.59
C SER A 96 -13.57 -15.70 -5.91
N HIS A 97 -13.39 -15.89 -4.61
CA HIS A 97 -12.28 -15.26 -3.86
C HIS A 97 -10.91 -15.73 -4.37
N ALA A 98 -10.83 -17.01 -4.80
CA ALA A 98 -9.62 -17.56 -5.40
C ALA A 98 -9.27 -16.84 -6.71
N LYS A 99 -10.25 -16.58 -7.60
CA LYS A 99 -10.01 -15.78 -8.80
C LYS A 99 -9.48 -14.40 -8.47
N SER A 100 -10.13 -13.68 -7.53
CA SER A 100 -9.69 -12.37 -7.08
C SER A 100 -8.24 -12.45 -6.57
N PHE A 101 -7.93 -13.42 -5.71
CA PHE A 101 -6.58 -13.62 -5.17
C PHE A 101 -5.54 -13.84 -6.27
N TYR A 102 -5.73 -14.82 -7.15
CA TYR A 102 -4.77 -15.15 -8.20
C TYR A 102 -4.63 -14.03 -9.25
N LEU A 103 -5.73 -13.36 -9.60
CA LEU A 103 -5.69 -12.23 -10.53
C LEU A 103 -4.88 -11.06 -9.92
N ASN A 104 -5.07 -10.77 -8.65
CA ASN A 104 -4.31 -9.73 -7.96
C ASN A 104 -2.84 -10.14 -7.79
N LEU A 105 -2.55 -11.41 -7.49
CA LEU A 105 -1.20 -11.95 -7.44
C LEU A 105 -0.48 -11.79 -8.80
N PHE A 106 -1.20 -12.07 -9.88
CA PHE A 106 -0.73 -11.85 -11.24
C PHE A 106 -0.42 -10.36 -11.50
N LEU A 107 -1.32 -9.45 -11.13
CA LEU A 107 -1.12 -8.01 -11.34
C LEU A 107 0.07 -7.46 -10.54
N GLU A 108 0.35 -7.97 -9.35
CA GLU A 108 1.52 -7.55 -8.55
C GLU A 108 2.85 -7.79 -9.28
N GLN A 109 2.91 -8.73 -10.23
CA GLN A 109 4.11 -8.94 -11.06
C GLN A 109 4.43 -7.71 -11.94
N PHE A 110 3.43 -6.87 -12.22
CA PHE A 110 3.58 -5.63 -13.01
C PHE A 110 3.67 -4.41 -12.12
N LEU A 111 3.02 -4.44 -10.96
CA LEU A 111 2.80 -3.28 -10.10
C LEU A 111 3.87 -3.13 -9.02
N VAL A 112 4.84 -4.06 -8.94
CA VAL A 112 5.89 -4.11 -7.90
C VAL A 112 6.61 -2.79 -7.68
N LYS A 113 6.66 -1.91 -8.68
CA LYS A 113 7.28 -0.56 -8.59
C LYS A 113 6.26 0.57 -8.48
N HIS A 114 4.97 0.28 -8.42
CA HIS A 114 3.91 1.28 -8.33
C HIS A 114 3.34 1.33 -6.92
N VAL A 115 3.22 2.53 -6.38
CA VAL A 115 2.36 2.74 -5.21
C VAL A 115 0.92 2.57 -5.68
N ASN A 116 0.27 1.53 -5.21
CA ASN A 116 -1.13 1.22 -5.53
C ASN A 116 -1.90 0.85 -4.26
N LEU A 117 -3.21 0.87 -4.36
CA LEU A 117 -4.12 0.40 -3.34
C LEU A 117 -4.78 -0.88 -3.88
N PRO A 118 -4.42 -2.08 -3.37
CA PRO A 118 -5.06 -3.32 -3.80
C PRO A 118 -6.55 -3.26 -3.47
N CYS A 119 -7.42 -3.43 -4.47
CA CYS A 119 -8.86 -3.36 -4.27
C CYS A 119 -9.62 -4.16 -5.32
N ASP A 120 -10.72 -4.77 -4.88
CA ASP A 120 -11.74 -5.38 -5.72
C ASP A 120 -13.15 -4.89 -5.36
N ASP A 121 -13.29 -4.31 -4.16
CA ASP A 121 -14.53 -3.70 -3.72
C ASP A 121 -14.86 -2.44 -4.55
N PRO A 122 -16.11 -2.28 -5.03
CA PRO A 122 -16.50 -1.11 -5.82
C PRO A 122 -16.30 0.22 -5.10
N GLU A 123 -16.59 0.31 -3.81
CA GLU A 123 -16.41 1.56 -3.03
C GLU A 123 -14.93 1.93 -2.93
N THR A 124 -14.05 0.94 -2.76
CA THR A 124 -12.61 1.18 -2.75
C THR A 124 -12.09 1.58 -4.14
N ALA A 125 -12.65 1.00 -5.20
CA ALA A 125 -12.31 1.39 -6.57
C ALA A 125 -12.72 2.84 -6.88
N ASP A 126 -13.91 3.25 -6.43
CA ASP A 126 -14.39 4.64 -6.54
C ASP A 126 -13.48 5.60 -5.75
N LEU A 127 -13.06 5.19 -4.55
CA LEU A 127 -12.07 5.93 -3.78
C LEU A 127 -10.76 6.11 -4.56
N VAL A 128 -10.22 5.05 -5.15
CA VAL A 128 -8.99 5.12 -5.98
C VAL A 128 -9.18 6.08 -7.16
N ALA A 129 -10.31 6.02 -7.85
CA ALA A 129 -10.63 6.92 -8.95
C ALA A 129 -10.69 8.40 -8.49
N LEU A 130 -11.29 8.66 -7.32
CA LEU A 130 -11.30 9.98 -6.69
C LEU A 130 -9.87 10.45 -6.35
N LEU A 131 -9.06 9.58 -5.74
CA LEU A 131 -7.67 9.89 -5.38
C LEU A 131 -6.83 10.26 -6.61
N CYS A 132 -7.01 9.54 -7.73
CA CYS A 132 -6.32 9.88 -8.98
C CYS A 132 -6.69 11.28 -9.51
N LYS A 133 -7.96 11.70 -9.38
CA LYS A 133 -8.40 13.06 -9.73
C LYS A 133 -7.82 14.11 -8.77
N LEU A 134 -7.86 13.85 -7.46
CA LEU A 134 -7.33 14.75 -6.43
C LEU A 134 -5.81 14.90 -6.50
N ALA A 135 -5.09 13.89 -6.97
CA ALA A 135 -3.65 13.93 -7.10
C ALA A 135 -3.16 15.05 -8.01
N GLY A 136 -3.94 15.42 -9.04
CA GLY A 136 -3.64 16.55 -9.94
C GLY A 136 -3.73 17.93 -9.29
N SER A 137 -4.30 18.06 -8.08
CA SER A 137 -4.41 19.33 -7.36
C SER A 137 -3.35 19.47 -6.27
N ASN A 138 -3.04 20.71 -5.87
CA ASN A 138 -2.19 21.00 -4.71
C ASN A 138 -3.00 21.21 -3.42
N ALA A 139 -4.30 20.92 -3.42
CA ALA A 139 -5.15 21.09 -2.25
C ALA A 139 -4.71 20.18 -1.10
N SER A 140 -4.91 20.66 0.13
CA SER A 140 -4.78 19.84 1.34
C SER A 140 -5.86 18.76 1.36
N VAL A 141 -5.51 17.57 1.80
CA VAL A 141 -6.45 16.45 1.92
C VAL A 141 -6.38 15.92 3.36
N LEU A 142 -7.55 15.82 3.98
CA LEU A 142 -7.71 15.19 5.28
C LEU A 142 -8.26 13.76 5.07
N ILE A 143 -7.46 12.76 5.45
CA ILE A 143 -7.79 11.36 5.31
C ILE A 143 -8.26 10.84 6.67
N ASN A 144 -9.54 10.56 6.78
CA ASN A 144 -10.15 10.04 8.00
C ASN A 144 -10.41 8.53 7.89
N GLY A 145 -10.38 7.82 9.01
CA GLY A 145 -10.79 6.42 9.07
C GLY A 145 -10.18 5.66 10.22
N PRO A 146 -10.70 4.47 10.54
CA PRO A 146 -10.20 3.64 11.63
C PRO A 146 -8.71 3.34 11.54
N THR A 147 -8.11 3.00 12.68
CA THR A 147 -6.70 2.59 12.72
C THR A 147 -6.48 1.33 11.88
N GLY A 148 -5.36 1.28 11.16
CA GLY A 148 -4.98 0.13 10.36
C GLY A 148 -5.70 -0.03 9.01
N THR A 149 -6.51 0.95 8.56
CA THR A 149 -7.25 0.87 7.28
C THR A 149 -6.44 1.24 6.03
N GLY A 150 -5.19 1.71 6.21
CA GLY A 150 -4.29 2.07 5.10
C GLY A 150 -4.25 3.56 4.76
N LYS A 151 -4.59 4.47 5.68
CA LYS A 151 -4.55 5.93 5.46
C LYS A 151 -3.21 6.43 4.92
N GLU A 152 -2.08 5.91 5.41
CA GLU A 152 -0.75 6.25 4.91
C GLU A 152 -0.54 5.79 3.45
N VAL A 153 -1.08 4.62 3.07
CA VAL A 153 -1.03 4.11 1.69
C VAL A 153 -1.79 5.04 0.75
N VAL A 154 -2.97 5.53 1.18
CA VAL A 154 -3.76 6.54 0.46
C VAL A 154 -2.95 7.82 0.26
N ALA A 155 -2.26 8.32 1.29
CA ALA A 155 -1.41 9.50 1.18
C ALA A 155 -0.24 9.29 0.22
N LYS A 156 0.42 8.13 0.27
CA LYS A 156 1.49 7.76 -0.68
C LYS A 156 0.97 7.68 -2.11
N LEU A 157 -0.23 7.15 -2.34
CA LEU A 157 -0.87 7.09 -3.66
C LEU A 157 -1.14 8.50 -4.20
N LEU A 158 -1.69 9.41 -3.37
CA LEU A 158 -1.91 10.81 -3.73
C LEU A 158 -0.61 11.51 -4.16
N HIS A 159 0.50 11.26 -3.46
CA HIS A 159 1.80 11.81 -3.83
C HIS A 159 2.32 11.19 -5.14
N ALA A 160 2.32 9.86 -5.24
CA ALA A 160 2.85 9.14 -6.41
C ALA A 160 2.11 9.45 -7.73
N LYS A 161 0.84 9.85 -7.65
CA LYS A 161 0.02 10.25 -8.80
C LYS A 161 0.01 11.76 -9.03
N SER A 162 0.72 12.56 -8.22
CA SER A 162 0.74 14.02 -8.32
C SER A 162 1.85 14.54 -9.24
N ALA A 163 1.79 15.84 -9.55
CA ALA A 163 2.88 16.53 -10.25
C ALA A 163 4.18 16.57 -9.42
N ARG A 164 4.11 16.29 -8.11
CA ARG A 164 5.24 16.27 -7.15
C ARG A 164 5.79 14.86 -6.89
N LYS A 165 5.45 13.87 -7.71
CA LYS A 165 5.78 12.46 -7.51
C LYS A 165 7.28 12.16 -7.43
N ASP A 166 8.10 12.99 -8.08
CA ASP A 166 9.56 12.86 -8.12
C ASP A 166 10.25 13.68 -7.02
N GLU A 167 9.45 14.45 -6.24
CA GLU A 167 9.93 15.29 -5.14
C GLU A 167 9.82 14.55 -3.78
N ALA A 168 10.28 15.20 -2.71
CA ALA A 168 10.30 14.59 -1.38
C ALA A 168 8.88 14.27 -0.86
N PHE A 169 8.71 13.05 -0.34
CA PHE A 169 7.56 12.66 0.49
C PHE A 169 8.04 12.43 1.92
N ILE A 170 7.63 13.31 2.83
CA ILE A 170 8.01 13.25 4.24
C ILE A 170 6.79 12.94 5.09
N ALA A 171 6.82 11.84 5.83
CA ALA A 171 5.77 11.46 6.77
C ALA A 171 6.25 11.65 8.21
N VAL A 172 5.39 12.23 9.04
CA VAL A 172 5.63 12.39 10.47
C VAL A 172 4.37 11.98 11.24
N ASN A 173 4.54 11.12 12.25
CA ASN A 173 3.46 10.74 13.14
C ASN A 173 3.46 11.68 14.36
N CYS A 174 2.37 12.48 14.50
CA CYS A 174 2.25 13.47 15.57
C CYS A 174 2.06 12.86 16.96
N ALA A 175 1.56 11.61 17.04
CA ALA A 175 1.36 10.91 18.31
C ALA A 175 2.63 10.26 18.86
N ALA A 176 3.60 9.98 17.99
CA ALA A 176 4.80 9.22 18.37
C ALA A 176 5.92 10.07 18.98
N ILE A 177 5.80 11.43 18.94
CA ILE A 177 6.90 12.34 19.25
C ILE A 177 6.45 13.30 20.37
N PRO A 178 7.25 13.46 21.44
CA PRO A 178 6.98 14.48 22.47
C PRO A 178 6.90 15.90 21.91
N GLU A 179 6.03 16.76 22.47
CA GLU A 179 5.71 18.10 21.96
C GLU A 179 6.92 18.95 21.61
N ASN A 180 7.89 19.09 22.53
CA ASN A 180 9.07 19.92 22.33
C ASN A 180 9.96 19.40 21.19
N MET A 181 10.03 18.08 21.00
CA MET A 181 10.76 17.47 19.90
C MET A 181 10.01 17.61 18.58
N LEU A 182 8.68 17.46 18.60
CA LEU A 182 7.82 17.61 17.42
C LEU A 182 7.93 19.02 16.85
N GLU A 183 7.92 20.05 17.71
CA GLU A 183 8.11 21.43 17.30
C GLU A 183 9.44 21.63 16.56
N SER A 184 10.52 21.25 17.21
CA SER A 184 11.87 21.36 16.67
C SER A 184 12.05 20.56 15.37
N MET A 185 11.44 19.36 15.26
CA MET A 185 11.48 18.53 14.05
C MET A 185 10.68 19.16 12.91
N LEU A 186 9.48 19.66 13.16
CA LEU A 186 8.61 20.21 12.11
C LEU A 186 9.15 21.55 11.59
N PHE A 187 9.42 22.51 12.48
CA PHE A 187 9.73 23.90 12.13
C PHE A 187 11.23 24.16 12.02
N GLY A 188 12.08 23.27 12.57
CA GLY A 188 13.51 23.48 12.70
C GLY A 188 13.87 24.39 13.88
N HIS A 189 15.15 24.54 14.15
CA HIS A 189 15.66 25.42 15.21
C HIS A 189 17.04 25.97 14.88
N GLU A 190 17.32 27.16 15.43
CA GLU A 190 18.66 27.74 15.41
C GLU A 190 19.53 27.15 16.53
N LYS A 191 20.85 27.23 16.34
CA LYS A 191 21.80 26.85 17.39
C LYS A 191 21.56 27.69 18.65
N GLY A 192 21.43 27.02 19.80
CA GLY A 192 21.18 27.68 21.10
C GLY A 192 19.71 28.01 21.36
N ALA A 193 18.77 27.61 20.52
CA ALA A 193 17.35 27.92 20.69
C ALA A 193 16.73 27.32 21.98
N PHE A 194 17.30 26.23 22.48
CA PHE A 194 16.90 25.58 23.75
C PHE A 194 18.09 24.80 24.33
N THR A 195 17.98 24.36 25.58
CA THR A 195 18.99 23.54 26.24
C THR A 195 19.18 22.22 25.49
N GLY A 196 20.36 22.00 24.87
CA GLY A 196 20.66 20.87 24.02
C GLY A 196 20.67 21.15 22.50
N ALA A 197 20.32 22.34 22.05
CA ALA A 197 20.41 22.76 20.65
C ALA A 197 21.87 23.10 20.25
N LEU A 198 22.72 22.08 20.19
CA LEU A 198 24.15 22.25 19.86
C LEU A 198 24.40 22.64 18.40
N GLN A 199 23.52 22.25 17.50
CA GLN A 199 23.52 22.55 16.07
C GLN A 199 22.15 23.06 15.63
N SER A 200 22.09 23.77 14.51
CA SER A 200 20.82 24.13 13.89
C SER A 200 20.19 22.94 13.15
N ASN A 201 18.85 22.91 13.06
CA ASN A 201 18.11 21.91 12.29
C ASN A 201 17.18 22.63 11.28
N VAL A 202 17.19 22.13 10.06
CA VAL A 202 16.40 22.70 8.96
C VAL A 202 14.89 22.57 9.19
N GLY A 203 14.42 21.47 9.80
CA GLY A 203 13.03 21.13 10.00
C GLY A 203 12.35 20.47 8.80
N LEU A 204 11.32 19.65 9.08
CA LEU A 204 10.67 18.81 8.08
C LEU A 204 9.88 19.62 7.04
N PHE A 205 9.27 20.76 7.42
CA PHE A 205 8.58 21.62 6.46
C PHE A 205 9.51 22.16 5.38
N ARG A 206 10.73 22.54 5.74
CA ARG A 206 11.74 23.02 4.77
C ARG A 206 12.33 21.84 3.97
N ALA A 207 12.54 20.70 4.61
CA ALA A 207 12.99 19.48 3.92
C ALA A 207 11.97 18.96 2.90
N ALA A 208 10.66 19.24 3.11
CA ALA A 208 9.59 18.89 2.19
C ALA A 208 9.36 19.95 1.09
N HIS A 209 10.22 20.97 0.98
CA HIS A 209 10.05 22.03 -0.03
C HIS A 209 9.93 21.43 -1.43
N SER A 210 9.01 21.94 -2.24
CA SER A 210 8.56 21.43 -3.54
C SER A 210 7.84 20.07 -3.52
N GLY A 211 7.87 19.36 -2.38
CA GLY A 211 7.31 18.01 -2.21
C GLY A 211 5.98 17.98 -1.46
N THR A 212 5.81 16.89 -0.72
CA THR A 212 4.59 16.60 0.06
C THR A 212 4.98 16.23 1.49
N ILE A 213 4.27 16.80 2.47
CA ILE A 213 4.36 16.37 3.87
C ILE A 213 3.06 15.67 4.29
N LEU A 214 3.19 14.53 4.96
CA LEU A 214 2.10 13.81 5.60
C LEU A 214 2.21 14.00 7.11
N LEU A 215 1.15 14.59 7.71
CA LEU A 215 0.96 14.71 9.15
C LEU A 215 0.02 13.59 9.60
N ASP A 216 0.60 12.47 10.04
CA ASP A 216 -0.16 11.31 10.50
C ASP A 216 -0.65 11.54 11.94
N GLU A 217 -1.90 11.15 12.22
CA GLU A 217 -2.58 11.35 13.50
C GLU A 217 -2.58 12.84 13.95
N ILE A 218 -3.01 13.73 13.03
CA ILE A 218 -2.99 15.20 13.24
C ILE A 218 -3.80 15.62 14.47
N SER A 219 -4.81 14.88 14.89
CA SER A 219 -5.60 15.12 16.09
C SER A 219 -4.79 15.09 17.39
N GLU A 220 -3.61 14.44 17.37
CA GLU A 220 -2.70 14.36 18.52
C GLU A 220 -1.74 15.57 18.62
N MET A 221 -1.77 16.48 17.63
CA MET A 221 -0.89 17.64 17.63
C MET A 221 -1.29 18.63 18.74
N PRO A 222 -0.37 19.08 19.61
CA PRO A 222 -0.65 20.08 20.64
C PRO A 222 -1.17 21.41 20.07
N LEU A 223 -2.07 22.08 20.80
CA LEU A 223 -2.71 23.33 20.37
C LEU A 223 -1.70 24.45 20.02
N THR A 224 -0.57 24.50 20.72
CA THR A 224 0.53 25.44 20.46
C THR A 224 1.08 25.26 19.06
N LEU A 225 1.27 24.00 18.63
CA LEU A 225 1.80 23.65 17.31
C LEU A 225 0.74 23.80 16.21
N GLN A 226 -0.54 23.58 16.54
CA GLN A 226 -1.64 23.81 15.61
C GLN A 226 -1.67 25.26 15.12
N SER A 227 -1.41 26.24 16.01
CA SER A 227 -1.34 27.66 15.64
C SER A 227 -0.19 27.96 14.68
N LYS A 228 0.97 27.34 14.88
CA LYS A 228 2.12 27.46 13.96
C LYS A 228 1.86 26.78 12.62
N LEU A 229 1.22 25.60 12.63
CA LEU A 229 0.83 24.91 11.42
C LEU A 229 -0.17 25.73 10.58
N LEU A 230 -1.12 26.39 11.23
CA LEU A 230 -2.07 27.27 10.54
C LEU A 230 -1.34 28.37 9.73
N ARG A 231 -0.32 29.01 10.33
CA ARG A 231 0.51 30.00 9.61
C ARG A 231 1.23 29.37 8.41
N VAL A 232 1.80 28.18 8.56
CA VAL A 232 2.44 27.45 7.45
C VAL A 232 1.46 27.22 6.30
N LEU A 233 0.22 26.85 6.60
CA LEU A 233 -0.81 26.56 5.57
C LEU A 233 -1.33 27.84 4.90
N GLN A 234 -1.42 28.97 5.62
CA GLN A 234 -1.96 30.22 5.13
C GLN A 234 -0.92 31.07 4.44
N GLU A 235 0.21 31.31 5.08
CA GLU A 235 1.24 32.24 4.66
C GLU A 235 2.34 31.58 3.81
N LYS A 236 2.40 30.25 3.81
CA LYS A 236 3.46 29.49 3.12
C LYS A 236 4.88 29.84 3.59
N VAL A 237 5.00 30.14 4.87
CA VAL A 237 6.28 30.45 5.52
C VAL A 237 6.47 29.60 6.77
N VAL A 238 7.72 29.38 7.11
CA VAL A 238 8.14 28.68 8.34
C VAL A 238 9.11 29.58 9.10
N THR A 239 8.91 29.68 10.41
CA THR A 239 9.84 30.38 11.34
C THR A 239 10.49 29.34 12.24
N PRO A 240 11.82 29.11 12.15
CA PRO A 240 12.53 28.19 13.04
C PRO A 240 12.45 28.63 14.52
N VAL A 241 12.51 27.66 15.43
CA VAL A 241 12.54 27.94 16.87
C VAL A 241 13.82 28.72 17.20
N GLY A 242 13.67 29.82 17.95
CA GLY A 242 14.79 30.73 18.28
C GLY A 242 15.13 31.74 17.18
N SER A 243 14.36 31.79 16.08
CA SER A 243 14.53 32.73 14.98
C SER A 243 13.30 33.64 14.84
N THR A 244 13.51 34.84 14.29
CA THR A 244 12.44 35.71 13.81
C THR A 244 12.32 35.74 12.30
N LYS A 245 13.21 35.02 11.60
CA LYS A 245 13.27 35.03 10.15
C LYS A 245 12.23 34.05 9.57
N GLU A 246 11.35 34.59 8.76
CA GLU A 246 10.39 33.82 7.98
C GLU A 246 11.06 33.24 6.70
N ILE A 247 10.83 31.97 6.43
CA ILE A 247 11.40 31.24 5.31
C ILE A 247 10.25 30.73 4.45
N ALA A 248 10.17 31.19 3.20
CA ALA A 248 9.13 30.75 2.27
C ALA A 248 9.29 29.28 1.89
N ILE A 249 8.17 28.55 1.84
CA ILE A 249 8.11 27.17 1.46
C ILE A 249 6.95 26.91 0.49
N ASP A 250 7.14 26.01 -0.44
CA ASP A 250 6.07 25.46 -1.29
C ASP A 250 5.93 23.99 -1.01
N ILE A 251 4.86 23.60 -0.30
CA ILE A 251 4.60 22.20 0.08
C ILE A 251 3.13 21.86 -0.15
N ARG A 252 2.88 20.60 -0.47
CA ARG A 252 1.55 20.00 -0.37
C ARG A 252 1.42 19.34 1.00
N VAL A 253 0.31 19.61 1.71
CA VAL A 253 0.05 19.03 3.04
C VAL A 253 -1.06 18.00 2.94
N LEU A 254 -0.79 16.79 3.40
CA LEU A 254 -1.75 15.72 3.63
C LEU A 254 -1.82 15.48 5.14
N ALA A 255 -2.99 15.21 5.67
CA ALA A 255 -3.17 14.91 7.09
C ALA A 255 -4.03 13.65 7.25
N THR A 256 -3.76 12.86 8.30
CA THR A 256 -4.60 11.72 8.65
C THR A 256 -5.12 11.84 10.07
N THR A 257 -6.24 11.22 10.33
CA THR A 257 -6.78 11.08 11.68
C THR A 257 -7.66 9.82 11.79
N ASN A 258 -7.76 9.27 12.98
CA ASN A 258 -8.70 8.21 13.33
C ASN A 258 -9.82 8.73 14.27
N ARG A 259 -9.75 10.01 14.68
CA ARG A 259 -10.73 10.65 15.57
C ARG A 259 -11.82 11.38 14.82
N ASN A 260 -12.95 11.60 15.48
CA ASN A 260 -13.97 12.50 14.98
C ASN A 260 -13.56 13.95 15.25
N MET A 261 -13.12 14.64 14.20
CA MET A 261 -12.58 16.01 14.33
C MET A 261 -13.59 17.02 14.86
N LEU A 262 -14.89 16.85 14.58
CA LEU A 262 -15.92 17.75 15.13
C LEU A 262 -16.03 17.61 16.65
N GLN A 263 -15.87 16.41 17.18
CA GLN A 263 -15.84 16.18 18.63
C GLN A 263 -14.57 16.76 19.25
N GLU A 264 -13.42 16.63 18.60
CA GLU A 264 -12.16 17.22 19.08
C GLU A 264 -12.23 18.78 19.12
N ILE A 265 -12.89 19.38 18.13
CA ILE A 265 -13.14 20.83 18.12
C ILE A 265 -14.06 21.24 19.27
N GLN A 266 -15.17 20.53 19.48
CA GLN A 266 -16.09 20.79 20.60
C GLN A 266 -15.44 20.64 21.97
N ALA A 267 -14.51 19.68 22.09
CA ALA A 267 -13.71 19.46 23.30
C ALA A 267 -12.55 20.46 23.47
N ASN A 268 -12.36 21.41 22.55
CA ASN A 268 -11.24 22.35 22.50
C ASN A 268 -9.85 21.66 22.40
N ASN A 269 -9.78 20.45 21.90
CA ASN A 269 -8.52 19.75 21.63
C ASN A 269 -7.96 20.08 20.25
N PHE A 270 -8.79 20.59 19.35
CA PHE A 270 -8.39 20.96 17.98
C PHE A 270 -9.02 22.30 17.56
N ARG A 271 -8.24 23.14 16.89
CA ARG A 271 -8.69 24.45 16.42
C ARG A 271 -9.59 24.32 15.19
N GLU A 272 -10.71 25.01 15.21
CA GLU A 272 -11.68 25.01 14.11
C GLU A 272 -11.11 25.63 12.82
N ASP A 273 -10.34 26.72 12.94
CA ASP A 273 -9.70 27.41 11.81
C ASP A 273 -8.70 26.51 11.06
N LEU A 274 -7.91 25.75 11.80
CA LEU A 274 -6.98 24.77 11.24
C LEU A 274 -7.72 23.60 10.57
N PHE A 275 -8.81 23.12 11.19
CA PHE A 275 -9.62 22.06 10.60
C PHE A 275 -10.12 22.43 9.20
N TYR A 276 -10.73 23.60 9.02
CA TYR A 276 -11.21 24.03 7.70
C TYR A 276 -10.09 24.25 6.69
N ARG A 277 -8.89 24.57 7.14
CA ARG A 277 -7.74 24.73 6.25
C ARG A 277 -7.13 23.41 5.79
N LEU A 278 -7.21 22.36 6.62
CA LEU A 278 -6.78 21.00 6.28
C LEU A 278 -7.85 20.24 5.50
N ASN A 279 -9.12 20.41 5.86
CA ASN A 279 -10.26 19.67 5.33
C ASN A 279 -10.84 20.30 4.05
N VAL A 280 -9.96 20.66 3.11
CA VAL A 280 -10.40 21.15 1.79
C VAL A 280 -11.04 20.00 0.99
N PHE A 281 -10.43 18.83 1.04
CA PHE A 281 -10.99 17.59 0.50
C PHE A 281 -10.99 16.51 1.57
N PRO A 282 -12.17 16.17 2.13
CA PRO A 282 -12.29 15.03 3.03
C PRO A 282 -12.23 13.72 2.22
N VAL A 283 -11.39 12.80 2.67
CA VAL A 283 -11.30 11.44 2.16
C VAL A 283 -11.50 10.49 3.34
N SER A 284 -12.34 9.47 3.17
CA SER A 284 -12.57 8.49 4.23
C SER A 284 -12.13 7.09 3.78
N THR A 285 -11.46 6.38 4.67
CA THR A 285 -11.15 4.95 4.48
C THR A 285 -12.08 4.11 5.35
N CYS A 286 -12.66 3.05 4.74
CA CYS A 286 -13.59 2.15 5.41
C CYS A 286 -12.85 1.04 6.19
N ALA A 287 -13.50 0.52 7.24
CA ALA A 287 -13.02 -0.67 7.93
C ALA A 287 -12.96 -1.87 6.98
N LEU A 288 -12.01 -2.80 7.21
CA LEU A 288 -11.81 -3.95 6.32
C LEU A 288 -13.03 -4.87 6.29
N LYS A 289 -13.74 -4.99 7.41
CA LYS A 289 -15.02 -5.73 7.51
C LYS A 289 -16.07 -5.26 6.51
N SER A 290 -16.15 -3.96 6.19
CA SER A 290 -17.14 -3.41 5.25
C SER A 290 -16.76 -3.57 3.77
N ARG A 291 -15.54 -4.04 3.49
CA ARG A 291 -15.02 -4.30 2.13
C ARG A 291 -14.40 -5.69 1.99
N PRO A 292 -15.15 -6.76 2.21
CA PRO A 292 -14.62 -8.13 2.24
C PRO A 292 -14.03 -8.57 0.89
N LEU A 293 -14.46 -7.98 -0.23
CA LEU A 293 -13.93 -8.26 -1.55
C LEU A 293 -12.46 -7.79 -1.72
N ASP A 294 -12.00 -6.83 -0.90
CA ASP A 294 -10.62 -6.38 -0.93
C ASP A 294 -9.65 -7.36 -0.23
N ILE A 295 -10.16 -8.24 0.65
CA ILE A 295 -9.30 -9.12 1.45
C ILE A 295 -8.40 -10.00 0.58
N PRO A 296 -8.90 -10.70 -0.47
CA PRO A 296 -8.05 -11.48 -1.35
C PRO A 296 -6.99 -10.63 -2.09
N ALA A 297 -7.37 -9.43 -2.52
CA ALA A 297 -6.47 -8.51 -3.22
C ALA A 297 -5.34 -8.01 -2.31
N ILE A 298 -5.69 -7.63 -1.06
CA ILE A 298 -4.72 -7.18 -0.06
C ILE A 298 -3.81 -8.34 0.36
N ALA A 299 -4.35 -9.55 0.57
CA ALA A 299 -3.57 -10.74 0.91
C ALA A 299 -2.55 -11.07 -0.21
N ALA A 300 -2.95 -11.01 -1.48
CA ALA A 300 -2.06 -11.20 -2.62
C ALA A 300 -0.92 -10.17 -2.62
N HIS A 301 -1.22 -8.89 -2.36
CA HIS A 301 -0.22 -7.84 -2.25
C HIS A 301 0.76 -8.08 -1.09
N LEU A 302 0.26 -8.48 0.08
CA LEU A 302 1.10 -8.74 1.24
C LEU A 302 2.07 -9.89 1.01
N LEU A 303 1.62 -10.99 0.39
CA LEU A 303 2.44 -12.15 0.06
C LEU A 303 3.50 -11.86 -1.02
N THR A 304 3.28 -10.87 -1.89
CA THR A 304 4.24 -10.51 -2.94
C THR A 304 5.25 -9.44 -2.51
N ARG A 305 4.96 -8.68 -1.47
CA ARG A 305 5.75 -7.51 -1.03
C ARG A 305 7.23 -7.81 -0.78
N ASN A 306 7.53 -8.97 -0.21
CA ASN A 306 8.88 -9.39 0.18
C ASN A 306 9.53 -10.39 -0.79
N VAL A 307 8.84 -10.75 -1.86
CA VAL A 307 9.34 -11.71 -2.85
C VAL A 307 10.30 -11.00 -3.82
N SER A 308 11.43 -11.63 -4.10
CA SER A 308 12.37 -11.13 -5.11
C SER A 308 11.71 -11.11 -6.49
N GLU A 309 12.19 -10.29 -7.42
CA GLU A 309 11.60 -10.07 -8.76
C GLU A 309 11.36 -11.37 -9.56
N ASN A 310 12.14 -12.42 -9.29
CA ASN A 310 12.03 -13.74 -9.93
C ASN A 310 11.60 -14.83 -8.94
N GLY A 311 11.25 -14.49 -7.71
CA GLY A 311 10.76 -15.42 -6.71
C GLY A 311 9.29 -15.78 -6.93
N THR A 312 8.89 -16.94 -6.41
CA THR A 312 7.49 -17.39 -6.39
C THR A 312 6.92 -17.09 -5.00
N PRO A 313 5.85 -16.27 -4.90
CA PRO A 313 5.19 -16.03 -3.62
C PRO A 313 4.49 -17.31 -3.15
N LYS A 314 4.30 -17.44 -1.84
CA LYS A 314 3.37 -18.41 -1.28
C LYS A 314 1.96 -18.09 -1.73
N ILE A 315 1.12 -19.10 -1.83
CA ILE A 315 -0.30 -18.95 -2.18
C ILE A 315 -1.18 -19.33 -0.99
N LEU A 316 -2.42 -18.90 -1.02
CA LEU A 316 -3.44 -19.25 -0.02
C LEU A 316 -4.36 -20.34 -0.60
N SER A 317 -4.62 -21.38 0.17
CA SER A 317 -5.66 -22.35 -0.19
C SER A 317 -7.05 -21.68 -0.19
N THR A 318 -8.02 -22.28 -0.87
CA THR A 318 -9.39 -21.76 -0.90
C THR A 318 -10.00 -21.70 0.50
N GLU A 319 -9.70 -22.67 1.35
CA GLU A 319 -10.16 -22.73 2.74
C GLU A 319 -9.51 -21.61 3.58
N ALA A 320 -8.21 -21.34 3.36
CA ALA A 320 -7.51 -20.24 4.02
C ALA A 320 -8.10 -18.88 3.60
N LEU A 321 -8.35 -18.66 2.31
CA LEU A 321 -9.00 -17.46 1.79
C LEU A 321 -10.39 -17.24 2.40
N ASN A 322 -11.22 -18.29 2.44
CA ASN A 322 -12.56 -18.21 3.03
C ASN A 322 -12.50 -17.88 4.51
N LYS A 323 -11.53 -18.44 5.26
CA LYS A 323 -11.29 -18.12 6.67
C LYS A 323 -10.92 -16.65 6.87
N LEU A 324 -10.07 -16.09 6.00
CA LEU A 324 -9.71 -14.67 6.04
C LEU A 324 -10.92 -13.75 5.74
N VAL A 325 -11.72 -14.10 4.73
CA VAL A 325 -12.89 -13.27 4.32
C VAL A 325 -13.98 -13.26 5.40
N GLN A 326 -14.14 -14.34 6.18
CA GLN A 326 -15.15 -14.45 7.24
C GLN A 326 -14.77 -13.74 8.54
N HIS A 327 -13.52 -13.33 8.72
CA HIS A 327 -13.06 -12.68 9.94
C HIS A 327 -13.50 -11.20 10.02
N GLU A 328 -13.73 -10.69 11.22
CA GLU A 328 -14.23 -9.34 11.50
C GLU A 328 -13.19 -8.22 11.37
N TRP A 329 -11.92 -8.54 11.44
CA TRP A 329 -10.76 -7.65 11.30
C TRP A 329 -10.81 -6.38 12.19
N PRO A 330 -10.89 -6.48 13.51
CA PRO A 330 -10.88 -5.32 14.40
C PRO A 330 -9.61 -4.45 14.22
N GLY A 331 -8.46 -5.03 13.93
CA GLY A 331 -7.21 -4.32 13.59
C GLY A 331 -7.05 -3.97 12.11
N ASN A 332 -8.09 -4.22 11.28
CA ASN A 332 -8.13 -3.91 9.86
C ASN A 332 -6.94 -4.54 9.08
N VAL A 333 -6.38 -3.80 8.12
CA VAL A 333 -5.27 -4.29 7.27
C VAL A 333 -3.99 -4.54 8.08
N ARG A 334 -3.78 -3.82 9.19
CA ARG A 334 -2.62 -4.07 10.06
C ARG A 334 -2.70 -5.44 10.72
N GLU A 335 -3.88 -5.87 11.16
CA GLU A 335 -4.11 -7.23 11.67
C GLU A 335 -3.95 -8.28 10.57
N LEU A 336 -4.54 -8.04 9.38
CA LEU A 336 -4.37 -8.93 8.25
C LEU A 336 -2.90 -9.12 7.87
N ASP A 337 -2.10 -8.05 7.84
CA ASP A 337 -0.65 -8.11 7.59
C ASP A 337 0.05 -9.03 8.62
N ASN A 338 -0.24 -8.86 9.90
CA ASN A 338 0.31 -9.72 10.95
C ASN A 338 -0.09 -11.19 10.80
N VAL A 339 -1.36 -11.45 10.45
CA VAL A 339 -1.88 -12.82 10.23
C VAL A 339 -1.18 -13.47 9.04
N ILE A 340 -1.04 -12.75 7.92
CA ILE A 340 -0.34 -13.25 6.73
C ILE A 340 1.15 -13.51 7.03
N GLN A 341 1.86 -12.61 7.70
CA GLN A 341 3.26 -12.81 8.08
C GLN A 341 3.44 -14.04 8.96
N ARG A 342 2.54 -14.25 9.95
CA ARG A 342 2.57 -15.47 10.77
C ARG A 342 2.34 -16.72 9.93
N ALA A 343 1.36 -16.69 9.03
CA ALA A 343 1.03 -17.81 8.17
C ALA A 343 2.20 -18.17 7.23
N GLU A 344 2.92 -17.18 6.69
CA GLU A 344 4.13 -17.41 5.90
C GLU A 344 5.23 -18.14 6.70
N ILE A 345 5.38 -17.81 7.99
CA ILE A 345 6.36 -18.44 8.88
C ILE A 345 5.94 -19.85 9.28
N LEU A 346 4.66 -20.06 9.59
CA LEU A 346 4.13 -21.34 10.08
C LEU A 346 4.00 -22.39 8.96
N SER A 347 3.68 -21.98 7.74
CA SER A 347 3.55 -22.87 6.60
C SER A 347 4.92 -23.39 6.16
N CYS A 348 5.08 -24.73 6.15
CA CYS A 348 6.28 -25.38 5.61
C CYS A 348 6.20 -25.60 4.08
N ALA A 349 5.02 -25.44 3.48
CA ALA A 349 4.77 -25.62 2.05
C ALA A 349 4.70 -24.25 1.31
N ASN A 350 4.65 -24.30 -0.01
CA ASN A 350 4.39 -23.13 -0.83
C ASN A 350 2.93 -22.66 -0.74
N GLU A 351 2.02 -23.53 -0.28
CA GLU A 351 0.62 -23.23 -0.06
C GLU A 351 0.35 -23.11 1.44
N ILE A 352 -0.27 -22.00 1.81
CA ILE A 352 -0.71 -21.69 3.17
C ILE A 352 -2.13 -22.27 3.35
N GLY A 353 -2.26 -23.26 4.23
CA GLY A 353 -3.52 -23.91 4.55
C GLY A 353 -4.33 -23.13 5.60
N HIS A 354 -5.58 -23.55 5.82
CA HIS A 354 -6.46 -22.94 6.82
C HIS A 354 -5.94 -23.07 8.26
N THR A 355 -5.12 -24.10 8.55
CA THR A 355 -4.50 -24.33 9.86
C THR A 355 -3.35 -23.37 10.14
N ASP A 356 -2.72 -22.82 9.11
CA ASP A 356 -1.62 -21.86 9.23
C ASP A 356 -2.15 -20.44 9.53
N ILE A 357 -3.44 -20.20 9.25
CA ILE A 357 -4.10 -18.93 9.56
C ILE A 357 -4.48 -18.92 11.07
N VAL A 358 -3.75 -18.13 11.86
CA VAL A 358 -3.92 -17.99 13.29
C VAL A 358 -4.25 -16.53 13.61
N PHE A 359 -5.46 -16.27 14.16
CA PHE A 359 -5.87 -14.94 14.59
C PHE A 359 -5.36 -14.60 16.00
N ASP A 360 -5.34 -13.31 16.34
CA ASP A 360 -4.80 -12.85 17.63
C ASP A 360 -5.57 -13.41 18.82
N ASN A 361 -6.88 -13.62 18.69
CA ASN A 361 -7.72 -14.25 19.75
C ASN A 361 -7.38 -15.73 19.97
N ASP A 362 -6.80 -16.41 18.99
CA ASP A 362 -6.38 -17.82 19.09
C ASP A 362 -4.99 -17.95 19.72
N LEU A 363 -4.25 -16.84 19.82
CA LEU A 363 -2.91 -16.77 20.39
C LEU A 363 -2.96 -16.76 21.94
N THR A 364 -3.70 -17.68 22.55
CA THR A 364 -3.33 -18.08 23.90
C THR A 364 -2.02 -18.85 23.78
N PHE A 365 -0.89 -18.15 23.85
CA PHE A 365 0.42 -18.75 24.07
C PHE A 365 0.38 -19.46 25.45
N ARG A 366 -0.21 -20.63 25.48
CA ARG A 366 0.24 -21.65 26.43
C ARG A 366 1.54 -22.15 25.83
N PRO A 367 2.69 -22.01 26.51
CA PRO A 367 3.85 -22.76 26.13
C PRO A 367 3.43 -24.24 26.26
N ARG A 368 2.97 -24.85 25.17
CA ARG A 368 2.89 -26.31 25.11
C ARG A 368 4.33 -26.74 25.27
N ASN A 369 4.60 -27.47 26.33
CA ASN A 369 5.81 -28.14 26.70
C ASN A 369 6.55 -28.75 25.51
N THR A 370 7.15 -27.91 24.71
CA THR A 370 8.15 -28.32 23.69
C THR A 370 9.32 -29.01 24.39
N PHE A 371 9.53 -28.77 25.69
CA PHE A 371 10.50 -29.46 26.50
C PHE A 371 10.09 -30.91 26.84
N GLU A 372 8.80 -31.24 27.05
CA GLU A 372 8.37 -32.63 27.26
C GLU A 372 8.43 -33.49 25.98
N ALA A 373 8.12 -32.91 24.82
CA ALA A 373 8.25 -33.59 23.52
C ALA A 373 9.71 -33.83 23.09
N LEU A 374 10.64 -33.02 23.54
CA LEU A 374 12.08 -33.22 23.34
C LEU A 374 12.64 -34.26 24.32
N ASN A 375 12.22 -34.28 25.57
CA ASN A 375 12.67 -35.26 26.55
C ASN A 375 12.14 -36.67 26.23
N SER A 376 10.90 -36.81 25.75
CA SER A 376 10.38 -38.13 25.33
C SER A 376 11.08 -38.72 24.11
N LYS A 377 11.78 -37.93 23.32
CA LYS A 377 12.62 -38.37 22.18
C LYS A 377 14.07 -38.66 22.59
N LEU A 378 14.52 -38.15 23.72
CA LEU A 378 15.86 -38.43 24.29
C LEU A 378 15.92 -39.69 25.14
N ASP A 379 14.84 -40.09 25.79
CA ASP A 379 14.77 -41.30 26.62
C ASP A 379 14.70 -42.63 25.85
N VAL A 380 14.57 -42.57 24.49
CA VAL A 380 14.53 -43.78 23.62
C VAL A 380 15.92 -44.20 23.11
N LYS A 381 17.01 -43.52 23.47
CA LYS A 381 18.36 -43.83 22.98
C LYS A 381 19.35 -44.28 24.06
N VAL A 382 18.93 -44.64 25.25
CA VAL A 382 19.78 -45.26 26.25
C VAL A 382 19.04 -46.50 26.81
N GLY A 383 19.12 -47.55 26.05
CA GLY A 383 18.68 -48.87 26.41
C GLY A 383 19.34 -49.89 25.53
#